data_4baff8ab90b7c84c206b20a72f5ff68b
#
_entry.id   4baff8ab90b7c84c206b20a72f5ff68b
#
_cell.length_a   1.000
_cell.length_b   1.000
_cell.length_c   1.000
_cell.angle_alpha   90.00
_cell.angle_beta   90.00
_cell.angle_gamma   90.00
#
_symmetry.space_group_name_H-M   'P 1'
#
loop_
_entity.id
_entity.type
_entity.pdbx_description
1 polymer ?
#
loop_
_entity_poly.entity_id
_entity_poly.type
_entity_poly.pdbx_seq_one_letter_code
_entity_poly.pdbx_strand_id
1 'polypeptide(L)'
;SGTIINISSQAGRRPFFLQGPYCAIKYALNGLSETLAHEVAKFGIRVVLVEPGVVRTPIFGKNALPDEDKEHYEMLQSRTVRMITKGLMETGCDPIDIAKCMEEIVVSENPKMHYLLEQDARDNIRVYDEDGPEAWIEDGKIEDDDEYFKVQKERYGYDLS
;
A
#
# COMPACT_ATOMS: atom_id res chain seq x y z
N SER A 1 -2.19 23.71 -19.35
CA SER A 1 -3.00 22.97 -18.34
C SER A 1 -2.99 21.49 -18.64
N GLY A 2 -3.13 20.66 -17.62
CA GLY A 2 -3.18 19.20 -17.77
C GLY A 2 -3.26 18.50 -16.42
N THR A 3 -3.29 17.15 -16.46
CA THR A 3 -3.27 16.33 -15.26
C THR A 3 -2.18 15.27 -15.40
N ILE A 4 -1.30 15.18 -14.42
CA ILE A 4 -0.31 14.12 -14.25
C ILE A 4 -0.87 13.17 -13.19
N ILE A 5 -0.99 11.89 -13.51
CA ILE A 5 -1.44 10.86 -12.57
C ILE A 5 -0.30 9.88 -12.34
N ASN A 6 0.21 9.84 -11.14
CA ASN A 6 1.24 8.89 -10.73
C ASN A 6 0.60 7.72 -9.96
N ILE A 7 0.87 6.49 -10.40
CA ILE A 7 0.40 5.29 -9.72
C ILE A 7 1.43 4.90 -8.65
N SER A 8 1.13 5.26 -7.40
CA SER A 8 1.92 4.89 -6.24
C SER A 8 1.40 3.58 -5.62
N SER A 9 1.24 3.55 -4.31
CA SER A 9 0.73 2.42 -3.52
C SER A 9 0.47 2.89 -2.09
N GLN A 10 -0.35 2.17 -1.33
CA GLN A 10 -0.38 2.29 0.13
C GLN A 10 1.02 2.16 0.76
N ALA A 11 1.93 1.41 0.10
CA ALA A 11 3.33 1.27 0.51
C ALA A 11 4.16 2.56 0.38
N GLY A 12 3.63 3.61 -0.20
CA GLY A 12 4.20 4.96 -0.20
C GLY A 12 3.81 5.79 1.02
N ARG A 13 2.98 5.26 1.93
CA ARG A 13 2.52 5.91 3.15
C ARG A 13 2.73 5.08 4.41
N ARG A 14 2.78 3.75 4.27
CA ARG A 14 3.05 2.80 5.32
C ARG A 14 4.09 1.78 4.87
N PRO A 15 5.08 1.40 5.71
CA PRO A 15 6.03 0.34 5.38
C PRO A 15 5.37 -1.05 5.48
N PHE A 16 5.93 -1.99 4.71
CA PHE A 16 5.59 -3.41 4.77
C PHE A 16 6.88 -4.22 4.90
N PHE A 17 6.89 -5.23 5.76
CA PHE A 17 8.05 -6.11 5.91
C PHE A 17 8.33 -6.89 4.61
N LEU A 18 9.58 -7.23 4.38
CA LEU A 18 10.13 -7.83 3.16
C LEU A 18 9.96 -6.98 1.88
N GLN A 19 9.44 -5.75 1.99
CA GLN A 19 9.23 -4.85 0.85
C GLN A 19 9.99 -3.53 0.96
N GLY A 20 11.08 -3.48 1.74
CA GLY A 20 11.83 -2.25 1.99
C GLY A 20 12.19 -1.44 0.73
N PRO A 21 12.81 -2.01 -0.31
CA PRO A 21 13.13 -1.29 -1.54
C PRO A 21 11.88 -0.77 -2.28
N TYR A 22 10.80 -1.55 -2.30
CA TYR A 22 9.53 -1.14 -2.90
C TYR A 22 8.90 0.03 -2.13
N CYS A 23 8.85 -0.07 -0.81
CA CYS A 23 8.37 1.04 0.04
C CYS A 23 9.20 2.30 -0.20
N ALA A 24 10.53 2.20 -0.20
CA ALA A 24 11.40 3.35 -0.43
C ALA A 24 11.09 4.06 -1.76
N ILE A 25 10.90 3.30 -2.86
CA ILE A 25 10.54 3.86 -4.17
C ILE A 25 9.17 4.53 -4.14
N LYS A 26 8.18 3.93 -3.45
CA LYS A 26 6.83 4.50 -3.39
C LYS A 26 6.75 5.73 -2.49
N TYR A 27 7.47 5.77 -1.37
CA TYR A 27 7.64 6.99 -0.57
C TYR A 27 8.31 8.12 -1.36
N ALA A 28 9.38 7.79 -2.10
CA ALA A 28 10.05 8.76 -2.97
C ALA A 28 9.11 9.31 -4.06
N LEU A 29 8.27 8.45 -4.66
CA LEU A 29 7.29 8.87 -5.67
C LEU A 29 6.23 9.80 -5.07
N ASN A 30 5.77 9.54 -3.86
CA ASN A 30 4.81 10.41 -3.17
C ASN A 30 5.43 11.79 -2.93
N GLY A 31 6.59 11.87 -2.30
CA GLY A 31 7.27 13.14 -2.03
C GLY A 31 7.61 13.93 -3.31
N LEU A 32 8.07 13.24 -4.35
CA LEU A 32 8.29 13.85 -5.67
C LEU A 32 7.00 14.45 -6.25
N SER A 33 5.90 13.69 -6.18
CA SER A 33 4.61 14.12 -6.75
C SER A 33 4.02 15.31 -6.01
N GLU A 34 4.10 15.32 -4.68
CA GLU A 34 3.65 16.45 -3.86
C GLU A 34 4.46 17.71 -4.12
N THR A 35 5.79 17.58 -4.22
CA THR A 35 6.67 18.70 -4.58
C THR A 35 6.35 19.22 -5.98
N LEU A 36 6.23 18.33 -6.96
CA LEU A 36 5.89 18.70 -8.33
C LEU A 36 4.53 19.39 -8.40
N ALA A 37 3.54 18.92 -7.64
CA ALA A 37 2.20 19.54 -7.61
C ALA A 37 2.26 21.03 -7.24
N HIS A 38 3.08 21.37 -6.22
CA HIS A 38 3.29 22.75 -5.81
C HIS A 38 4.00 23.57 -6.89
N GLU A 39 5.06 23.02 -7.49
CA GLU A 39 5.88 23.72 -8.49
C GLU A 39 5.10 24.05 -9.78
N VAL A 40 4.20 23.13 -10.22
CA VAL A 40 3.48 23.29 -11.49
C VAL A 40 2.08 23.87 -11.35
N ALA A 41 1.60 24.10 -10.13
CA ALA A 41 0.24 24.61 -9.87
C ALA A 41 -0.04 25.94 -10.60
N LYS A 42 0.94 26.87 -10.63
CA LYS A 42 0.82 28.15 -11.35
C LYS A 42 0.62 28.04 -12.86
N PHE A 43 0.92 26.88 -13.44
CA PHE A 43 0.73 26.61 -14.87
C PHE A 43 -0.63 25.93 -15.15
N GLY A 44 -1.47 25.76 -14.14
CA GLY A 44 -2.74 25.03 -14.25
C GLY A 44 -2.55 23.54 -14.52
N ILE A 45 -1.43 22.98 -14.09
CA ILE A 45 -1.16 21.54 -14.15
C ILE A 45 -1.46 20.94 -12.78
N ARG A 46 -2.24 19.86 -12.78
CA ARG A 46 -2.59 19.10 -11.58
C ARG A 46 -1.73 17.85 -11.51
N VAL A 47 -1.27 17.51 -10.33
CA VAL A 47 -0.58 16.24 -10.07
C VAL A 47 -1.40 15.46 -9.07
N VAL A 48 -1.65 14.21 -9.34
CA VAL A 48 -2.51 13.33 -8.52
C VAL A 48 -1.81 12.01 -8.29
N LEU A 49 -1.93 11.48 -7.10
CA LEU A 49 -1.45 10.17 -6.68
C LEU A 49 -2.62 9.21 -6.57
N VAL A 50 -2.55 8.09 -7.27
CA VAL A 50 -3.42 6.93 -7.07
C VAL A 50 -2.64 5.91 -6.28
N GLU A 51 -3.16 5.53 -5.11
CA GLU A 51 -2.48 4.73 -4.08
C GLU A 51 -3.28 3.46 -3.79
N PRO A 52 -3.19 2.43 -4.66
CA PRO A 52 -3.92 1.19 -4.45
C PRO A 52 -3.34 0.36 -3.30
N GLY A 53 -4.19 -0.46 -2.70
CA GLY A 53 -3.83 -1.61 -1.88
C GLY A 53 -3.41 -2.80 -2.75
N VAL A 54 -4.03 -3.97 -2.50
CA VAL A 54 -3.79 -5.17 -3.31
C VAL A 54 -4.62 -5.11 -4.59
N VAL A 55 -3.95 -5.20 -5.75
CA VAL A 55 -4.59 -5.26 -7.07
C VAL A 55 -4.44 -6.66 -7.65
N ARG A 56 -5.55 -7.26 -8.13
CA ARG A 56 -5.58 -8.61 -8.70
C ARG A 56 -4.83 -8.66 -10.02
N THR A 57 -3.50 -8.85 -9.93
CA THR A 57 -2.61 -8.95 -11.09
C THR A 57 -1.60 -10.09 -10.90
N PRO A 58 -0.96 -10.58 -11.98
CA PRO A 58 0.08 -11.62 -11.89
C PRO A 58 1.38 -11.20 -11.19
N ILE A 59 1.50 -9.96 -10.69
CA ILE A 59 2.74 -9.44 -10.10
C ILE A 59 3.19 -10.24 -8.88
N PHE A 60 2.25 -10.69 -8.06
CA PHE A 60 2.54 -11.42 -6.83
C PHE A 60 3.18 -12.80 -7.02
N GLY A 61 3.06 -13.39 -8.22
CA GLY A 61 3.75 -14.64 -8.56
C GLY A 61 5.23 -14.49 -8.92
N LYS A 62 5.76 -13.25 -8.91
CA LYS A 62 7.14 -12.96 -9.30
C LYS A 62 8.08 -12.70 -8.12
N ASN A 63 7.56 -12.59 -6.90
CA ASN A 63 8.32 -12.27 -5.71
C ASN A 63 8.71 -13.56 -4.98
N ALA A 64 9.97 -13.97 -5.13
CA ALA A 64 10.56 -15.03 -4.32
C ALA A 64 11.75 -14.45 -3.55
N LEU A 65 11.89 -14.85 -2.28
CA LEU A 65 13.11 -14.58 -1.52
C LEU A 65 14.25 -15.46 -2.07
N PRO A 66 15.51 -14.95 -2.06
CA PRO A 66 16.67 -15.78 -2.30
C PRO A 66 16.72 -16.98 -1.35
N ASP A 67 17.22 -18.14 -1.84
CA ASP A 67 17.22 -19.38 -1.03
C ASP A 67 18.09 -19.26 0.24
N GLU A 68 19.14 -18.48 0.19
CA GLU A 68 20.06 -18.19 1.30
C GLU A 68 19.43 -17.44 2.47
N ASP A 69 18.33 -16.69 2.23
CA ASP A 69 17.65 -15.90 3.25
C ASP A 69 16.40 -16.59 3.84
N LYS A 70 16.00 -17.73 3.29
CA LYS A 70 14.73 -18.39 3.65
C LYS A 70 14.67 -18.76 5.13
N GLU A 71 15.73 -19.31 5.71
CA GLU A 71 15.75 -19.79 7.10
C GLU A 71 15.48 -18.65 8.10
N HIS A 72 16.01 -17.45 7.83
CA HIS A 72 15.86 -16.30 8.74
C HIS A 72 14.55 -15.55 8.57
N TYR A 73 13.92 -15.65 7.39
CA TYR A 73 12.72 -14.86 7.05
C TYR A 73 11.49 -15.71 6.77
N GLU A 74 11.52 -17.02 7.03
CA GLU A 74 10.42 -17.94 6.73
C GLU A 74 9.09 -17.50 7.36
N MET A 75 9.11 -17.13 8.64
CA MET A 75 7.94 -16.62 9.35
C MET A 75 7.36 -15.35 8.69
N LEU A 76 8.20 -14.37 8.41
CA LEU A 76 7.75 -13.14 7.76
C LEU A 76 7.26 -13.40 6.33
N GLN A 77 7.89 -14.34 5.62
CA GLN A 77 7.44 -14.75 4.30
C GLN A 77 6.07 -15.41 4.35
N SER A 78 5.84 -16.33 5.29
CA SER A 78 4.54 -16.96 5.50
C SER A 78 3.45 -15.93 5.78
N ARG A 79 3.69 -15.00 6.69
CA ARG A 79 2.79 -13.90 7.02
C ARG A 79 2.51 -13.00 5.81
N THR A 80 3.55 -12.66 5.04
CA THR A 80 3.39 -11.88 3.80
C THR A 80 2.49 -12.59 2.79
N VAL A 81 2.72 -13.89 2.58
CA VAL A 81 1.91 -14.69 1.66
C VAL A 81 0.45 -14.72 2.10
N ARG A 82 0.18 -14.92 3.39
CA ARG A 82 -1.19 -14.88 3.93
C ARG A 82 -1.86 -13.53 3.72
N MET A 83 -1.18 -12.43 4.05
CA MET A 83 -1.71 -11.07 3.84
C MET A 83 -2.03 -10.79 2.37
N ILE A 84 -1.11 -11.13 1.46
CA ILE A 84 -1.33 -10.95 0.01
C ILE A 84 -2.47 -11.83 -0.48
N THR A 85 -2.50 -13.11 -0.08
CA THR A 85 -3.54 -14.06 -0.49
C THR A 85 -4.93 -13.57 -0.06
N LYS A 86 -5.06 -13.12 1.19
CA LYS A 86 -6.31 -12.55 1.67
C LYS A 86 -6.68 -11.28 0.90
N GLY A 87 -5.73 -10.38 0.70
CA GLY A 87 -5.95 -9.19 -0.12
C GLY A 87 -6.46 -9.55 -1.53
N LEU A 88 -5.87 -10.56 -2.18
CA LEU A 88 -6.31 -11.01 -3.50
C LEU A 88 -7.73 -11.61 -3.50
N MET A 89 -8.09 -12.34 -2.44
CA MET A 89 -9.37 -13.06 -2.38
C MET A 89 -10.53 -12.18 -1.91
N GLU A 90 -10.29 -11.28 -0.95
CA GLU A 90 -11.38 -10.61 -0.22
C GLU A 90 -11.44 -9.10 -0.48
N THR A 91 -10.32 -8.39 -0.35
CA THR A 91 -10.31 -6.93 -0.27
C THR A 91 -9.73 -6.23 -1.49
N GLY A 92 -8.94 -6.94 -2.29
CA GLY A 92 -8.25 -6.36 -3.44
C GLY A 92 -9.21 -5.92 -4.54
N CYS A 93 -8.79 -4.92 -5.32
CA CYS A 93 -9.53 -4.45 -6.47
C CYS A 93 -9.06 -5.09 -7.78
N ASP A 94 -9.88 -4.95 -8.81
CA ASP A 94 -9.50 -5.30 -10.17
C ASP A 94 -8.80 -4.11 -10.85
N PRO A 95 -7.91 -4.35 -11.82
CA PRO A 95 -7.25 -3.27 -12.57
C PRO A 95 -8.22 -2.27 -13.21
N ILE A 96 -9.45 -2.72 -13.51
CA ILE A 96 -10.49 -1.85 -14.08
C ILE A 96 -10.95 -0.77 -13.09
N ASP A 97 -10.89 -1.03 -11.78
CA ASP A 97 -11.30 -0.06 -10.78
C ASP A 97 -10.27 1.06 -10.64
N ILE A 98 -8.99 0.73 -10.83
CA ILE A 98 -7.92 1.73 -10.96
C ILE A 98 -8.18 2.61 -12.19
N ALA A 99 -8.51 1.99 -13.33
CA ALA A 99 -8.78 2.73 -14.57
C ALA A 99 -9.99 3.67 -14.43
N LYS A 100 -11.08 3.24 -13.78
CA LYS A 100 -12.24 4.09 -13.48
C LYS A 100 -11.87 5.27 -12.58
N CYS A 101 -11.08 5.04 -11.53
CA CYS A 101 -10.59 6.11 -10.68
C CYS A 101 -9.78 7.14 -11.49
N MET A 102 -8.92 6.67 -12.39
CA MET A 102 -8.14 7.57 -13.26
C MET A 102 -9.05 8.37 -14.20
N GLU A 103 -10.10 7.77 -14.76
CA GLU A 103 -11.10 8.46 -15.58
C GLU A 103 -11.81 9.55 -14.77
N GLU A 104 -12.26 9.24 -13.56
CA GLU A 104 -12.88 10.22 -12.65
C GLU A 104 -11.95 11.39 -12.35
N ILE A 105 -10.65 11.12 -12.11
CA ILE A 105 -9.65 12.16 -11.88
C ILE A 105 -9.50 13.07 -13.09
N VAL A 106 -9.47 12.51 -14.30
CA VAL A 106 -9.26 13.27 -15.53
C VAL A 106 -10.43 14.22 -15.81
N VAL A 107 -11.67 13.77 -15.59
CA VAL A 107 -12.88 14.56 -15.84
C VAL A 107 -13.23 15.52 -14.70
N SER A 108 -12.65 15.33 -13.50
CA SER A 108 -12.89 16.19 -12.35
C SER A 108 -12.31 17.59 -12.56
N GLU A 109 -13.10 18.62 -12.28
CA GLU A 109 -12.63 20.00 -12.29
C GLU A 109 -11.63 20.28 -11.14
N ASN A 110 -11.79 19.59 -10.00
CA ASN A 110 -10.99 19.82 -8.80
C ASN A 110 -10.63 18.49 -8.10
N PRO A 111 -9.79 17.65 -8.70
CA PRO A 111 -9.39 16.38 -8.11
C PRO A 111 -8.57 16.60 -6.83
N LYS A 112 -8.70 15.66 -5.88
CA LYS A 112 -7.80 15.61 -4.71
C LYS A 112 -6.38 15.25 -5.15
N MET A 113 -5.41 15.51 -4.28
CA MET A 113 -4.01 15.11 -4.49
C MET A 113 -3.85 13.58 -4.34
N HIS A 114 -4.53 12.96 -3.37
CA HIS A 114 -4.39 11.55 -3.02
C HIS A 114 -5.70 10.79 -3.20
N TYR A 115 -5.63 9.66 -3.90
CA TYR A 115 -6.71 8.69 -4.06
C TYR A 115 -6.28 7.35 -3.52
N LEU A 116 -6.57 7.13 -2.25
CA LEU A 116 -6.36 5.86 -1.59
C LEU A 116 -7.53 4.95 -1.92
N LEU A 117 -7.27 3.90 -2.70
CA LEU A 117 -8.29 2.94 -3.12
C LEU A 117 -8.44 1.86 -2.05
N GLU A 118 -9.46 1.03 -2.18
CA GLU A 118 -9.84 -0.08 -1.31
C GLU A 118 -9.92 0.27 0.21
N GLN A 119 -10.75 -0.47 0.91
CA GLN A 119 -10.95 -0.25 2.33
C GLN A 119 -9.76 -0.72 3.16
N ASP A 120 -9.14 -1.85 2.78
CA ASP A 120 -7.95 -2.37 3.45
C ASP A 120 -6.76 -1.38 3.43
N ALA A 121 -6.54 -0.71 2.29
CA ALA A 121 -5.50 0.30 2.20
C ALA A 121 -5.78 1.50 3.13
N ARG A 122 -7.05 1.93 3.22
CA ARG A 122 -7.46 3.00 4.12
C ARG A 122 -7.28 2.62 5.59
N ASP A 123 -7.70 1.41 5.95
CA ASP A 123 -7.58 0.91 7.33
C ASP A 123 -6.11 0.71 7.72
N ASN A 124 -5.29 0.16 6.84
CA ASN A 124 -3.86 0.02 7.04
C ASN A 124 -3.15 1.35 7.34
N ILE A 125 -3.46 2.37 6.55
CA ILE A 125 -2.83 3.69 6.73
C ILE A 125 -3.39 4.37 7.97
N ARG A 126 -4.72 4.33 8.20
CA ARG A 126 -5.34 4.91 9.37
C ARG A 126 -4.74 4.35 10.67
N VAL A 127 -4.65 3.02 10.78
CA VAL A 127 -4.10 2.38 11.99
C VAL A 127 -2.62 2.74 12.17
N TYR A 128 -1.84 2.76 11.08
CA TYR A 128 -0.43 3.15 11.15
C TYR A 128 -0.24 4.61 11.59
N ASP A 129 -1.10 5.51 11.11
CA ASP A 129 -1.07 6.93 11.49
C ASP A 129 -1.54 7.15 12.95
N GLU A 130 -2.53 6.39 13.43
CA GLU A 130 -3.06 6.46 14.79
C GLU A 130 -2.13 5.83 15.84
N ASP A 131 -1.60 4.63 15.58
CA ASP A 131 -0.79 3.86 16.53
C ASP A 131 0.71 4.24 16.48
N GLY A 132 1.15 4.78 15.36
CA GLY A 132 2.55 5.15 15.12
C GLY A 132 3.46 3.98 14.73
N PRO A 133 4.68 4.30 14.27
CA PRO A 133 5.65 3.31 13.82
C PRO A 133 6.14 2.38 14.94
N GLU A 134 6.12 2.84 16.19
CA GLU A 134 6.54 2.05 17.35
C GLU A 134 5.63 0.84 17.55
N ALA A 135 4.31 1.00 17.40
CA ALA A 135 3.36 -0.10 17.53
C ALA A 135 3.57 -1.15 16.43
N TRP A 136 3.86 -0.72 15.21
CA TRP A 136 4.20 -1.62 14.11
C TRP A 136 5.52 -2.38 14.35
N ILE A 137 6.51 -1.75 15.00
CA ILE A 137 7.76 -2.40 15.40
C ILE A 137 7.51 -3.45 16.50
N GLU A 138 6.64 -3.15 17.48
CA GLU A 138 6.27 -4.11 18.53
C GLU A 138 5.57 -5.35 17.95
N ASP A 139 4.69 -5.18 16.94
CA ASP A 139 4.08 -6.31 16.24
C ASP A 139 5.13 -7.24 15.62
N GLY A 140 6.24 -6.67 15.16
CA GLY A 140 7.36 -7.43 14.58
C GLY A 140 8.11 -8.33 15.58
N LYS A 141 7.90 -8.14 16.89
CA LYS A 141 8.52 -8.98 17.94
C LYS A 141 7.67 -10.21 18.28
N ILE A 142 6.44 -10.28 17.81
CA ILE A 142 5.55 -11.41 18.06
C ILE A 142 6.01 -12.61 17.24
N GLU A 143 6.51 -13.66 17.90
CA GLU A 143 7.00 -14.88 17.23
C GLU A 143 5.86 -15.87 16.95
N ASP A 144 4.87 -15.94 17.85
CA ASP A 144 3.72 -16.85 17.71
C ASP A 144 2.72 -16.31 16.65
N ASP A 145 2.41 -17.15 15.67
CA ASP A 145 1.53 -16.75 14.56
C ASP A 145 0.08 -16.54 15.00
N ASP A 146 -0.44 -17.33 15.96
CA ASP A 146 -1.83 -17.18 16.42
C ASP A 146 -1.98 -15.85 17.19
N GLU A 147 -0.99 -15.50 18.02
CA GLU A 147 -0.95 -14.21 18.68
C GLU A 147 -0.82 -13.06 17.68
N TYR A 148 0.08 -13.18 16.70
CA TYR A 148 0.27 -12.18 15.66
C TYR A 148 -1.02 -11.94 14.87
N PHE A 149 -1.70 -13.01 14.41
CA PHE A 149 -2.94 -12.87 13.62
C PHE A 149 -4.10 -12.32 14.45
N LYS A 150 -4.15 -12.63 15.75
CA LYS A 150 -5.10 -12.02 16.65
C LYS A 150 -4.90 -10.51 16.76
N VAL A 151 -3.66 -10.05 16.93
CA VAL A 151 -3.33 -8.61 16.96
C VAL A 151 -3.69 -7.94 15.65
N GLN A 152 -3.36 -8.56 14.51
CA GLN A 152 -3.72 -8.03 13.20
C GLN A 152 -5.25 -7.91 13.01
N LYS A 153 -6.01 -8.89 13.49
CA LYS A 153 -7.47 -8.85 13.45
C LYS A 153 -8.05 -7.73 14.32
N GLU A 154 -7.54 -7.58 15.54
CA GLU A 154 -7.99 -6.54 16.47
C GLU A 154 -7.69 -5.13 15.97
N ARG A 155 -6.52 -4.91 15.36
CA ARG A 155 -6.09 -3.59 14.87
C ARG A 155 -6.65 -3.23 13.50
N TYR A 156 -6.52 -4.15 12.54
CA TYR A 156 -6.83 -3.88 11.14
C TYR A 156 -8.19 -4.45 10.70
N GLY A 157 -8.86 -5.19 11.55
CA GLY A 157 -10.21 -5.70 11.30
C GLY A 157 -10.29 -6.87 10.33
N TYR A 158 -9.16 -7.43 9.87
CA TYR A 158 -9.18 -8.58 8.98
C TYR A 158 -8.55 -9.84 9.59
N ASP A 159 -9.22 -10.94 9.37
CA ASP A 159 -8.87 -12.26 9.88
C ASP A 159 -7.84 -12.93 8.97
N LEU A 160 -6.63 -13.14 9.47
CA LEU A 160 -5.54 -13.81 8.76
C LEU A 160 -5.33 -15.27 9.24
N SER A 161 -6.16 -15.73 10.18
CA SER A 161 -6.09 -17.10 10.73
C SER A 161 -6.44 -18.19 9.70
#